data_f0ca5e47b6fc7ccb0cbf86c2164593aa
#
_entry.id   f0ca5e47b6fc7ccb0cbf86c2164593aa
#
_cell.length_a   1.000
_cell.length_b   1.000
_cell.length_c   1.000
_cell.angle_alpha   90.00
_cell.angle_beta   90.00
_cell.angle_gamma   90.00
#
_symmetry.space_group_name_H-M   'P 1'
#
loop_
_entity.id
_entity.type
_entity.pdbx_description
1 polymer ?
#
loop_
_entity_poly.entity_id
_entity_poly.type
_entity_poly.pdbx_seq_one_letter_code
_entity_poly.pdbx_strand_id
1 'polypeptide(L)'
;MWMTALSIPNTISRQYQALSHRELILQAIHIDPSRIRSAWEGRISGCMLGKPVEVLSFQQGRAGLEAYLREAGALPLRDYVPLVEGTIVERLGRSCCKGRFFRAEPDDDINYTVLALFVLEDKGSDFETADVARAWLRLLPAGSTWTAERAAYCVLLNNMSDEFVNGEDAGFDLDICSDNDHNEWIGAQIRADLYGWVCPGRPALAAELARRDASLSHRGEGVHGAAFIAALGASIPATSCLDDALDAALEQIPSDSKAAAAVRFGRGLAGKSDAVERLHEKYAGLSPVHTLNNLALVVWALSSANGDFGAAVGDAVAAGWDTDCNGATVGGLFGLTGAPIPQAWTRPWAGRIGLSLAGYTELQLDKVVDRTLAVARSL
;
A
#
# COMPACT_ATOMS: atom_id res chain seq x y z
N MET A 1 -21.73 -56.55 -60.76
CA MET A 1 -20.44 -56.22 -61.35
C MET A 1 -20.15 -54.72 -61.10
N TRP A 2 -19.16 -54.47 -60.34
CA TRP A 2 -18.52 -53.19 -60.02
C TRP A 2 -19.35 -52.10 -59.34
N MET A 3 -19.33 -52.10 -57.97
CA MET A 3 -19.58 -50.95 -57.10
C MET A 3 -18.32 -50.08 -57.08
N THR A 4 -18.44 -48.79 -57.39
CA THR A 4 -17.42 -47.78 -57.14
C THR A 4 -17.81 -46.99 -55.92
N ALA A 5 -16.99 -47.13 -54.87
CA ALA A 5 -17.13 -46.37 -53.65
C ALA A 5 -16.62 -44.92 -53.84
N LEU A 6 -17.46 -43.94 -53.53
CA LEU A 6 -17.08 -42.53 -53.41
C LEU A 6 -16.39 -42.28 -52.08
N SER A 7 -15.10 -41.95 -52.16
CA SER A 7 -14.32 -41.50 -51.04
C SER A 7 -14.65 -40.04 -50.69
N ILE A 8 -15.06 -39.80 -49.45
CA ILE A 8 -15.23 -38.47 -48.85
C ILE A 8 -13.86 -37.98 -48.36
N PRO A 9 -13.40 -36.78 -48.70
CA PRO A 9 -12.14 -36.25 -48.15
C PRO A 9 -12.35 -35.78 -46.71
N ASN A 10 -11.65 -36.41 -45.79
CA ASN A 10 -11.45 -35.97 -44.41
C ASN A 10 -10.45 -34.82 -44.43
N THR A 11 -10.91 -33.58 -44.34
CA THR A 11 -10.02 -32.43 -44.08
C THR A 11 -10.78 -31.34 -43.34
N ILE A 12 -11.01 -31.53 -42.06
CA ILE A 12 -11.10 -30.42 -41.10
C ILE A 12 -10.43 -30.90 -39.79
N SER A 13 -9.10 -30.96 -39.78
CA SER A 13 -8.33 -30.93 -38.55
C SER A 13 -8.24 -29.46 -38.11
N ARG A 14 -9.14 -29.05 -37.25
CA ARG A 14 -8.96 -27.80 -36.50
C ARG A 14 -7.72 -27.99 -35.63
N GLN A 15 -6.66 -27.30 -36.00
CA GLN A 15 -5.52 -27.01 -35.09
C GLN A 15 -6.05 -26.20 -33.92
N TYR A 16 -6.47 -26.83 -32.86
CA TYR A 16 -6.47 -26.24 -31.53
C TYR A 16 -5.02 -26.30 -31.07
N GLN A 17 -4.23 -25.26 -31.39
CA GLN A 17 -3.02 -24.98 -30.62
C GLN A 17 -3.50 -24.70 -29.20
N ALA A 18 -3.19 -25.60 -28.27
CA ALA A 18 -3.28 -25.31 -26.85
C ALA A 18 -2.29 -24.17 -26.59
N LEU A 19 -2.81 -22.97 -26.34
CA LEU A 19 -2.04 -21.85 -25.88
C LEU A 19 -1.27 -22.33 -24.66
N SER A 20 0.02 -22.03 -24.59
CA SER A 20 0.81 -22.33 -23.41
C SER A 20 0.18 -21.67 -22.17
N HIS A 21 0.33 -22.25 -21.01
CA HIS A 21 -0.17 -21.68 -19.74
C HIS A 21 0.22 -20.20 -19.61
N ARG A 22 1.35 -19.79 -20.19
CA ARG A 22 1.88 -18.42 -20.25
C ARG A 22 1.07 -17.52 -21.21
N GLU A 23 0.55 -18.06 -22.32
CA GLU A 23 -0.29 -17.31 -23.28
C GLU A 23 -1.74 -17.21 -22.82
N LEU A 24 -2.23 -18.14 -22.01
CA LEU A 24 -3.53 -18.04 -21.32
C LEU A 24 -3.50 -16.95 -20.21
N ILE A 25 -2.38 -16.75 -19.55
CA ILE A 25 -2.15 -15.68 -18.56
C ILE A 25 -2.01 -14.31 -19.25
N LEU A 26 -1.52 -14.27 -20.49
CA LEU A 26 -1.43 -13.06 -21.32
C LEU A 26 -2.75 -12.68 -22.03
N GLN A 27 -3.82 -13.47 -21.91
CA GLN A 27 -5.16 -13.03 -22.28
C GLN A 27 -5.63 -11.95 -21.31
N ALA A 28 -5.25 -10.71 -21.67
CA ALA A 28 -5.79 -9.46 -21.13
C ALA A 28 -6.28 -9.57 -19.67
N ILE A 29 -5.37 -9.49 -18.71
CA ILE A 29 -5.77 -9.21 -17.33
C ILE A 29 -6.52 -7.89 -17.42
N HIS A 30 -7.83 -7.99 -17.33
CA HIS A 30 -8.71 -6.85 -17.44
C HIS A 30 -8.46 -5.92 -16.23
N ILE A 31 -7.85 -4.75 -16.50
CA ILE A 31 -7.72 -3.72 -15.50
C ILE A 31 -9.12 -3.18 -15.21
N ASP A 32 -9.66 -3.51 -14.05
CA ASP A 32 -10.97 -3.04 -13.62
C ASP A 32 -10.86 -1.61 -13.06
N PRO A 33 -11.38 -0.58 -13.75
CA PRO A 33 -11.31 0.80 -13.28
C PRO A 33 -11.98 1.02 -11.92
N SER A 34 -13.00 0.21 -11.59
CA SER A 34 -13.70 0.33 -10.32
C SER A 34 -12.81 -0.07 -9.15
N ARG A 35 -11.97 -1.10 -9.32
CA ARG A 35 -11.01 -1.55 -8.30
C ARG A 35 -9.91 -0.53 -8.06
N ILE A 36 -9.39 0.10 -9.12
CA ILE A 36 -8.40 1.19 -8.99
C ILE A 36 -9.00 2.38 -8.23
N ARG A 37 -10.23 2.77 -8.58
CA ARG A 37 -10.96 3.81 -7.84
C ARG A 37 -11.11 3.43 -6.37
N SER A 38 -11.61 2.23 -6.09
CA SER A 38 -11.83 1.76 -4.72
C SER A 38 -10.52 1.64 -3.94
N ALA A 39 -9.39 1.29 -4.58
CA ALA A 39 -8.08 1.28 -3.95
C ALA A 39 -7.67 2.68 -3.48
N TRP A 40 -7.81 3.71 -4.32
CA TRP A 40 -7.60 5.09 -3.92
C TRP A 40 -8.56 5.54 -2.81
N GLU A 41 -9.86 5.27 -2.98
CA GLU A 41 -10.89 5.60 -1.98
C GLU A 41 -10.60 4.97 -0.63
N GLY A 42 -10.25 3.69 -0.64
CA GLY A 42 -9.93 2.93 0.57
C GLY A 42 -8.68 3.45 1.26
N ARG A 43 -7.59 3.66 0.50
CA ARG A 43 -6.33 4.17 1.04
C ARG A 43 -6.50 5.53 1.70
N ILE A 44 -7.14 6.46 1.02
CA ILE A 44 -7.36 7.82 1.52
C ILE A 44 -8.27 7.79 2.75
N SER A 45 -9.37 7.03 2.71
CA SER A 45 -10.30 6.95 3.84
C SER A 45 -9.65 6.28 5.05
N GLY A 46 -8.85 5.24 4.85
CA GLY A 46 -8.13 4.55 5.93
C GLY A 46 -7.04 5.42 6.56
N CYS A 47 -6.25 6.16 5.76
CA CYS A 47 -5.30 7.13 6.25
C CYS A 47 -5.99 8.21 7.11
N MET A 48 -7.05 8.84 6.58
CA MET A 48 -7.81 9.86 7.29
C MET A 48 -8.50 9.36 8.56
N LEU A 49 -8.78 8.07 8.65
CA LEU A 49 -9.29 7.45 9.87
C LEU A 49 -8.22 7.36 10.95
N GLY A 50 -7.02 6.91 10.60
CA GLY A 50 -5.92 6.66 11.53
C GLY A 50 -5.18 7.91 11.97
N LYS A 51 -5.01 8.89 11.07
CA LYS A 51 -4.21 10.12 11.26
C LYS A 51 -4.51 10.90 12.55
N PRO A 52 -5.77 11.12 12.98
CA PRO A 52 -6.00 11.90 14.20
C PRO A 52 -5.50 11.23 15.47
N VAL A 53 -5.32 9.92 15.48
CA VAL A 53 -4.95 9.14 16.67
C VAL A 53 -3.54 8.53 16.61
N GLU A 54 -2.80 8.77 15.55
CA GLU A 54 -1.43 8.26 15.35
C GLU A 54 -0.50 8.68 16.49
N VAL A 55 -0.36 9.98 16.75
CA VAL A 55 0.51 10.49 17.82
C VAL A 55 0.05 10.02 19.20
N LEU A 56 -1.27 9.88 19.41
CA LEU A 56 -1.82 9.29 20.63
C LEU A 56 -1.38 7.83 20.78
N SER A 57 -1.48 7.05 19.71
CA SER A 57 -1.05 5.65 19.68
C SER A 57 0.45 5.51 20.00
N PHE A 58 1.29 6.37 19.41
CA PHE A 58 2.74 6.35 19.69
C PHE A 58 3.09 6.72 21.13
N GLN A 59 2.41 7.71 21.71
CA GLN A 59 2.75 8.22 23.04
C GLN A 59 2.14 7.40 24.17
N GLN A 60 0.94 6.86 24.00
CA GLN A 60 0.19 6.20 25.06
C GLN A 60 -0.08 4.70 24.77
N GLY A 61 0.38 4.23 23.61
CA GLY A 61 0.18 2.85 23.19
C GLY A 61 -1.30 2.48 22.99
N ARG A 62 -1.54 1.19 22.80
CA ARG A 62 -2.89 0.66 22.60
C ARG A 62 -3.86 1.03 23.71
N ALA A 63 -3.43 0.96 24.97
CA ALA A 63 -4.31 1.24 26.10
C ALA A 63 -4.82 2.68 26.10
N GLY A 64 -3.96 3.65 25.77
CA GLY A 64 -4.37 5.06 25.64
C GLY A 64 -5.30 5.29 24.45
N LEU A 65 -5.02 4.65 23.33
CA LEU A 65 -5.89 4.69 22.14
C LEU A 65 -7.28 4.10 22.44
N GLU A 66 -7.34 2.94 23.07
CA GLU A 66 -8.62 2.31 23.45
C GLU A 66 -9.41 3.18 24.43
N ALA A 67 -8.74 3.76 25.41
CA ALA A 67 -9.37 4.67 26.37
C ALA A 67 -9.99 5.88 25.66
N TYR A 68 -9.26 6.50 24.74
CA TYR A 68 -9.75 7.62 23.93
C TYR A 68 -10.97 7.22 23.10
N LEU A 69 -10.89 6.12 22.34
CA LEU A 69 -11.98 5.65 21.47
C LEU A 69 -13.23 5.29 22.30
N ARG A 70 -13.05 4.77 23.50
CA ARG A 70 -14.15 4.48 24.44
C ARG A 70 -14.80 5.77 24.96
N GLU A 71 -14.02 6.76 25.35
CA GLU A 71 -14.50 8.08 25.77
C GLU A 71 -15.26 8.79 24.64
N ALA A 72 -14.73 8.70 23.41
CA ALA A 72 -15.36 9.22 22.20
C ALA A 72 -16.64 8.46 21.78
N GLY A 73 -16.98 7.34 22.43
CA GLY A 73 -18.10 6.48 22.03
C GLY A 73 -17.93 5.85 20.64
N ALA A 74 -16.66 5.61 20.23
CA ALA A 74 -16.30 5.19 18.88
C ALA A 74 -15.93 3.70 18.78
N LEU A 75 -16.18 2.88 19.80
CA LEU A 75 -15.94 1.44 19.75
C LEU A 75 -17.22 0.64 19.50
N PRO A 76 -17.20 -0.36 18.58
CA PRO A 76 -16.15 -0.63 17.63
C PRO A 76 -15.97 0.52 16.62
N LEU A 77 -14.74 0.79 16.17
CA LEU A 77 -14.46 1.91 15.27
C LEU A 77 -15.00 1.59 13.86
N ARG A 78 -16.10 2.26 13.49
CA ARG A 78 -16.83 2.03 12.21
C ARG A 78 -17.18 3.32 11.48
N ASP A 79 -16.59 4.43 11.90
CA ASP A 79 -16.71 5.75 11.29
C ASP A 79 -15.49 6.57 11.72
N TYR A 80 -15.27 7.74 11.10
CA TYR A 80 -14.18 8.63 11.45
C TYR A 80 -14.15 8.98 12.93
N VAL A 81 -12.93 9.11 13.46
CA VAL A 81 -12.68 9.35 14.89
C VAL A 81 -13.33 10.67 15.33
N PRO A 82 -14.23 10.66 16.33
CA PRO A 82 -14.76 11.89 16.92
C PRO A 82 -13.70 12.67 17.69
N LEU A 83 -13.85 13.99 17.75
CA LEU A 83 -12.98 14.84 18.55
C LEU A 83 -13.40 14.79 20.04
N VAL A 84 -12.45 14.52 20.93
CA VAL A 84 -12.57 14.72 22.36
C VAL A 84 -11.73 15.94 22.75
N GLU A 85 -12.35 16.95 23.34
CA GLU A 85 -11.68 18.18 23.76
C GLU A 85 -10.72 17.95 24.93
N GLY A 86 -9.68 18.78 25.04
CA GLY A 86 -8.65 18.67 26.08
C GLY A 86 -7.62 17.57 25.87
N THR A 87 -7.71 16.81 24.75
CA THR A 87 -6.79 15.71 24.45
C THR A 87 -5.66 16.11 23.49
N ILE A 88 -4.66 15.21 23.33
CA ILE A 88 -3.62 15.37 22.31
C ILE A 88 -4.21 15.38 20.90
N VAL A 89 -5.30 14.64 20.66
CA VAL A 89 -6.00 14.58 19.36
C VAL A 89 -6.59 15.94 18.99
N GLU A 90 -7.12 16.70 19.94
CA GLU A 90 -7.54 18.07 19.67
C GLU A 90 -6.40 18.95 19.20
N ARG A 91 -5.23 18.78 19.79
CA ARG A 91 -4.06 19.63 19.50
C ARG A 91 -3.40 19.28 18.17
N LEU A 92 -3.31 18.00 17.81
CA LEU A 92 -2.51 17.52 16.67
C LEU A 92 -3.34 16.87 15.54
N GLY A 93 -4.51 16.28 15.85
CA GLY A 93 -5.33 15.53 14.91
C GLY A 93 -6.68 16.17 14.56
N ARG A 94 -7.00 17.33 15.14
CA ARG A 94 -8.32 17.97 15.05
C ARG A 94 -8.87 18.09 13.62
N SER A 95 -8.02 18.47 12.67
CA SER A 95 -8.44 18.67 11.27
C SER A 95 -8.85 17.37 10.56
N CYS A 96 -8.49 16.20 11.11
CA CYS A 96 -8.81 14.88 10.56
C CYS A 96 -9.95 14.18 11.32
N CYS A 97 -10.49 14.80 12.39
CA CYS A 97 -11.60 14.25 13.15
C CYS A 97 -12.92 14.35 12.39
N LYS A 98 -13.87 13.48 12.73
CA LYS A 98 -15.22 13.41 12.16
C LYS A 98 -15.89 14.78 12.08
N GLY A 99 -16.34 15.15 10.88
CA GLY A 99 -17.02 16.42 10.61
C GLY A 99 -16.11 17.66 10.63
N ARG A 100 -14.78 17.50 10.65
CA ARG A 100 -13.82 18.60 10.69
C ARG A 100 -13.04 18.80 9.39
N PHE A 101 -13.14 17.90 8.43
CA PHE A 101 -12.48 17.95 7.14
C PHE A 101 -13.48 17.93 5.97
N PHE A 102 -13.07 18.48 4.86
CA PHE A 102 -13.81 18.56 3.60
C PHE A 102 -12.91 18.20 2.40
N ARG A 103 -11.69 17.80 2.69
CA ARG A 103 -10.70 17.17 1.80
C ARG A 103 -9.86 16.22 2.65
N ALA A 104 -9.17 15.28 2.03
CA ALA A 104 -8.13 14.55 2.71
C ALA A 104 -6.96 15.50 3.02
N GLU A 105 -6.48 15.51 4.26
CA GLU A 105 -5.31 16.28 4.65
C GLU A 105 -4.04 15.63 4.06
N PRO A 106 -3.01 16.44 3.73
CA PRO A 106 -1.74 15.91 3.29
C PRO A 106 -1.14 14.94 4.29
N ASP A 107 -0.58 13.86 3.76
CA ASP A 107 0.03 12.79 4.54
C ASP A 107 1.14 12.13 3.72
N ASP A 108 2.15 11.54 4.37
CA ASP A 108 3.20 10.80 3.67
C ASP A 108 2.67 9.52 3.00
N ASP A 109 1.72 8.82 3.61
CA ASP A 109 0.99 7.72 2.98
C ASP A 109 0.40 8.07 1.61
N ILE A 110 -0.14 9.28 1.50
CA ILE A 110 -0.76 9.78 0.27
C ILE A 110 0.30 10.37 -0.68
N ASN A 111 1.23 11.17 -0.15
CA ASN A 111 2.29 11.80 -0.94
C ASN A 111 3.16 10.76 -1.65
N TYR A 112 3.60 9.71 -0.94
CA TYR A 112 4.44 8.67 -1.54
C TYR A 112 3.69 7.84 -2.58
N THR A 113 2.40 7.56 -2.38
CA THR A 113 1.58 6.88 -3.40
C THR A 113 1.47 7.71 -4.68
N VAL A 114 1.31 9.05 -4.56
CA VAL A 114 1.31 9.97 -5.71
C VAL A 114 2.70 10.09 -6.34
N LEU A 115 3.77 10.09 -5.54
CA LEU A 115 5.15 10.09 -6.06
C LEU A 115 5.46 8.84 -6.88
N ALA A 116 5.05 7.66 -6.41
CA ALA A 116 5.18 6.42 -7.15
C ALA A 116 4.44 6.49 -8.50
N LEU A 117 3.25 7.13 -8.54
CA LEU A 117 2.54 7.39 -9.79
C LEU A 117 3.37 8.27 -10.74
N PHE A 118 3.96 9.34 -10.23
CA PHE A 118 4.76 10.26 -11.05
C PHE A 118 6.04 9.60 -11.59
N VAL A 119 6.70 8.75 -10.79
CA VAL A 119 7.86 7.96 -11.24
C VAL A 119 7.46 7.02 -12.38
N LEU A 120 6.35 6.31 -12.24
CA LEU A 120 5.87 5.39 -13.27
C LEU A 120 5.38 6.10 -14.53
N GLU A 121 4.83 7.31 -14.43
CA GLU A 121 4.46 8.12 -15.60
C GLU A 121 5.68 8.62 -16.38
N ASP A 122 6.77 8.94 -15.67
CA ASP A 122 8.00 9.43 -16.30
C ASP A 122 8.83 8.30 -16.93
N LYS A 123 8.93 7.15 -16.26
CA LYS A 123 9.87 6.07 -16.59
C LYS A 123 9.24 4.73 -16.94
N GLY A 124 7.94 4.54 -16.72
CA GLY A 124 7.30 3.24 -16.87
C GLY A 124 7.85 2.20 -15.88
N SER A 125 7.90 0.93 -16.30
CA SER A 125 8.44 -0.17 -15.49
C SER A 125 9.96 -0.21 -15.40
N ASP A 126 10.65 0.61 -16.17
CA ASP A 126 12.12 0.55 -16.29
C ASP A 126 12.82 1.53 -15.34
N PHE A 127 12.06 2.22 -14.46
CA PHE A 127 12.67 3.11 -13.48
C PHE A 127 13.64 2.38 -12.56
N GLU A 128 14.68 3.08 -12.16
CA GLU A 128 15.67 2.62 -11.20
C GLU A 128 15.57 3.41 -9.87
N THR A 129 16.24 2.93 -8.83
CA THR A 129 16.33 3.61 -7.53
C THR A 129 16.80 5.07 -7.66
N ALA A 130 17.68 5.35 -8.62
CA ALA A 130 18.13 6.71 -8.94
C ALA A 130 16.99 7.62 -9.42
N ASP A 131 16.01 7.10 -10.13
CA ASP A 131 14.86 7.89 -10.59
C ASP A 131 13.93 8.24 -9.42
N VAL A 132 13.78 7.33 -8.45
CA VAL A 132 13.07 7.60 -7.18
C VAL A 132 13.78 8.72 -6.41
N ALA A 133 15.11 8.66 -6.28
CA ALA A 133 15.90 9.69 -5.62
C ALA A 133 15.72 11.07 -6.29
N ARG A 134 15.77 11.11 -7.64
CA ARG A 134 15.51 12.34 -8.40
C ARG A 134 14.10 12.87 -8.21
N ALA A 135 13.10 11.99 -8.17
CA ALA A 135 11.70 12.38 -7.91
C ALA A 135 11.55 12.97 -6.51
N TRP A 136 12.20 12.40 -5.49
CA TRP A 136 12.21 12.96 -4.14
C TRP A 136 12.84 14.36 -4.12
N LEU A 137 14.02 14.52 -4.69
CA LEU A 137 14.72 15.81 -4.71
C LEU A 137 13.93 16.92 -5.43
N ARG A 138 13.16 16.55 -6.45
CA ARG A 138 12.33 17.50 -7.22
C ARG A 138 11.00 17.82 -6.58
N LEU A 139 10.34 16.82 -5.97
CA LEU A 139 8.92 16.90 -5.64
C LEU A 139 8.63 16.74 -4.15
N LEU A 140 9.46 16.02 -3.38
CA LEU A 140 9.22 15.74 -1.97
C LEU A 140 9.93 16.78 -1.11
N PRO A 141 9.20 17.67 -0.39
CA PRO A 141 9.84 18.59 0.54
C PRO A 141 10.57 17.82 1.65
N ALA A 142 11.83 18.14 1.89
CA ALA A 142 12.64 17.50 2.93
C ALA A 142 11.99 17.54 4.33
N GLY A 143 11.21 18.60 4.63
CA GLY A 143 10.45 18.74 5.86
C GLY A 143 9.29 17.75 6.02
N SER A 144 8.87 17.11 4.93
CA SER A 144 7.79 16.09 4.89
C SER A 144 8.33 14.66 4.86
N THR A 145 9.57 14.44 5.27
CA THR A 145 10.20 13.13 5.38
C THR A 145 10.41 12.75 6.84
N TRP A 146 10.34 11.46 7.14
CA TRP A 146 10.52 10.92 8.48
C TRP A 146 11.54 9.79 8.47
N THR A 147 12.11 9.48 9.61
CA THR A 147 12.93 8.29 9.89
C THR A 147 13.88 7.87 8.75
N ALA A 148 13.67 6.73 8.12
CA ALA A 148 14.53 6.18 7.05
C ALA A 148 14.59 7.09 5.82
N GLU A 149 13.45 7.64 5.40
CA GLU A 149 13.36 8.55 4.25
C GLU A 149 14.11 9.85 4.51
N ARG A 150 14.02 10.39 5.71
CA ARG A 150 14.80 11.58 6.09
C ARG A 150 16.29 11.29 6.13
N ALA A 151 16.68 10.14 6.67
CA ALA A 151 18.09 9.72 6.68
C ALA A 151 18.63 9.60 5.25
N ALA A 152 17.92 8.90 4.36
CA ALA A 152 18.28 8.77 2.95
C ALA A 152 18.34 10.14 2.25
N TYR A 153 17.38 11.02 2.51
CA TYR A 153 17.35 12.36 1.93
C TYR A 153 18.55 13.21 2.36
N CYS A 154 18.98 13.13 3.62
CA CYS A 154 20.17 13.81 4.12
C CYS A 154 21.43 13.28 3.42
N VAL A 155 21.54 11.96 3.22
CA VAL A 155 22.67 11.36 2.48
C VAL A 155 22.69 11.85 1.04
N LEU A 156 21.56 11.87 0.34
CA LEU A 156 21.45 12.40 -1.02
C LEU A 156 21.95 13.85 -1.08
N LEU A 157 21.44 14.73 -0.24
CA LEU A 157 21.80 16.16 -0.25
C LEU A 157 23.30 16.41 0.03
N ASN A 158 23.94 15.54 0.83
CA ASN A 158 25.31 15.71 1.24
C ASN A 158 26.33 15.13 0.24
N ASN A 159 25.92 14.17 -0.60
CA ASN A 159 26.86 13.37 -1.40
C ASN A 159 26.60 13.42 -2.90
N MET A 160 25.39 13.77 -3.38
CA MET A 160 25.05 13.75 -4.80
C MET A 160 25.89 14.76 -5.61
N SER A 161 26.13 14.45 -6.87
CA SER A 161 26.69 15.40 -7.84
C SER A 161 25.72 16.54 -8.14
N ASP A 162 26.20 17.70 -8.51
CA ASP A 162 25.39 18.89 -8.83
C ASP A 162 24.39 18.62 -9.98
N GLU A 163 24.75 17.74 -10.91
CA GLU A 163 23.97 17.43 -12.12
C GLU A 163 23.04 16.20 -11.94
N PHE A 164 23.08 15.52 -10.80
CA PHE A 164 22.29 14.32 -10.57
C PHE A 164 20.79 14.51 -10.82
N VAL A 165 20.22 15.63 -10.36
CA VAL A 165 18.81 15.96 -10.53
C VAL A 165 18.41 16.10 -12.01
N ASN A 166 19.37 16.41 -12.88
CA ASN A 166 19.19 16.57 -14.33
C ASN A 166 19.37 15.27 -15.12
N GLY A 167 19.69 14.15 -14.45
CA GLY A 167 19.79 12.84 -15.07
C GLY A 167 21.19 12.26 -15.17
N GLU A 168 22.20 13.00 -14.70
CA GLU A 168 23.59 12.49 -14.61
C GLU A 168 23.76 11.46 -13.50
N ASP A 169 24.92 10.84 -13.42
CA ASP A 169 25.28 9.91 -12.35
C ASP A 169 25.18 10.58 -10.96
N ALA A 170 24.79 9.82 -9.96
CA ALA A 170 24.70 10.31 -8.58
C ALA A 170 26.05 10.79 -8.03
N GLY A 171 27.16 10.31 -8.58
CA GLY A 171 28.53 10.62 -8.14
C GLY A 171 28.95 9.85 -6.89
N PHE A 172 28.09 8.99 -6.35
CA PHE A 172 28.35 8.11 -5.21
C PHE A 172 27.44 6.87 -5.26
N ASP A 173 27.74 5.88 -4.43
CA ASP A 173 26.92 4.67 -4.31
C ASP A 173 25.61 4.97 -3.56
N LEU A 174 24.47 4.90 -4.25
CA LEU A 174 23.15 5.17 -3.69
C LEU A 174 22.74 4.20 -2.57
N ASP A 175 23.36 3.01 -2.52
CA ASP A 175 23.06 2.05 -1.45
C ASP A 175 23.40 2.61 -0.05
N ILE A 176 24.27 3.61 0.04
CA ILE A 176 24.58 4.30 1.30
C ILE A 176 23.34 5.00 1.88
N CYS A 177 22.38 5.42 1.05
CA CYS A 177 21.16 6.09 1.50
C CYS A 177 20.30 5.18 2.39
N SER A 178 20.31 3.88 2.15
CA SER A 178 19.57 2.88 2.94
C SER A 178 20.33 2.36 4.16
N ASP A 179 21.56 2.81 4.39
CA ASP A 179 22.36 2.46 5.58
C ASP A 179 22.03 3.39 6.74
N ASN A 180 20.91 3.09 7.41
CA ASN A 180 20.39 3.87 8.53
C ASN A 180 19.67 2.99 9.56
N ASP A 181 19.52 3.49 10.79
CA ASP A 181 18.94 2.74 11.93
C ASP A 181 17.44 2.43 11.76
N HIS A 182 16.78 3.01 10.75
CA HIS A 182 15.35 2.89 10.50
C HIS A 182 15.02 2.08 9.24
N ASN A 183 16.01 1.42 8.64
CA ASN A 183 15.88 0.77 7.33
C ASN A 183 14.95 -0.48 7.30
N GLU A 184 14.47 -0.94 8.44
CA GLU A 184 13.42 -1.97 8.55
C GLU A 184 12.08 -1.40 9.06
N TRP A 185 11.90 -0.06 9.06
CA TRP A 185 10.65 0.56 9.47
C TRP A 185 9.65 0.61 8.30
N ILE A 186 8.41 1.06 8.59
CA ILE A 186 7.24 0.90 7.71
C ILE A 186 7.28 1.77 6.43
N GLY A 187 8.13 2.79 6.37
CA GLY A 187 8.10 3.80 5.31
C GLY A 187 8.17 3.26 3.88
N ALA A 188 8.89 2.15 3.62
CA ALA A 188 8.86 1.50 2.30
C ALA A 188 7.54 0.76 2.05
N GLN A 189 6.96 0.14 3.09
CA GLN A 189 5.69 -0.58 2.97
C GLN A 189 4.54 0.35 2.57
N ILE A 190 4.45 1.54 3.17
CA ILE A 190 3.35 2.49 2.93
C ILE A 190 3.34 3.10 1.52
N ARG A 191 4.45 3.04 0.77
CA ARG A 191 4.55 3.58 -0.59
C ARG A 191 4.51 2.52 -1.68
N ALA A 192 4.37 1.26 -1.30
CA ALA A 192 4.42 0.13 -2.22
C ALA A 192 3.09 -0.16 -2.94
N ASP A 193 1.98 0.30 -2.42
CA ASP A 193 0.62 -0.03 -2.87
C ASP A 193 0.40 0.19 -4.36
N LEU A 194 0.83 1.34 -4.90
CA LEU A 194 0.57 1.70 -6.30
C LEU A 194 1.21 0.70 -7.27
N TYR A 195 2.38 0.16 -6.95
CA TYR A 195 3.03 -0.84 -7.79
C TYR A 195 2.18 -2.11 -7.93
N GLY A 196 1.45 -2.48 -6.88
CA GLY A 196 0.46 -3.55 -6.93
C GLY A 196 -0.73 -3.21 -7.81
N TRP A 197 -1.27 -2.00 -7.66
CA TRP A 197 -2.49 -1.58 -8.37
C TRP A 197 -2.31 -1.51 -9.88
N VAL A 198 -1.12 -1.14 -10.35
CA VAL A 198 -0.82 -1.03 -11.79
C VAL A 198 -0.34 -2.34 -12.42
N CYS A 199 -0.14 -3.39 -11.62
CA CYS A 199 0.35 -4.69 -12.06
C CYS A 199 -0.63 -5.85 -11.76
N PRO A 200 -1.95 -5.75 -12.01
CA PRO A 200 -2.90 -6.82 -11.67
C PRO A 200 -2.46 -8.15 -12.30
N GLY A 201 -2.45 -9.23 -11.48
CA GLY A 201 -2.01 -10.57 -11.89
C GLY A 201 -0.52 -10.73 -12.19
N ARG A 202 0.30 -9.72 -11.92
CA ARG A 202 1.76 -9.76 -12.11
C ARG A 202 2.51 -9.48 -10.79
N PRO A 203 2.34 -10.33 -9.76
CA PRO A 203 2.91 -10.07 -8.44
C PRO A 203 4.44 -9.97 -8.45
N ALA A 204 5.13 -10.72 -9.30
CA ALA A 204 6.58 -10.66 -9.41
C ALA A 204 7.06 -9.29 -9.92
N LEU A 205 6.38 -8.71 -10.92
CA LEU A 205 6.69 -7.36 -11.40
C LEU A 205 6.40 -6.31 -10.34
N ALA A 206 5.23 -6.38 -9.69
CA ALA A 206 4.86 -5.46 -8.63
C ALA A 206 5.89 -5.45 -7.48
N ALA A 207 6.30 -6.65 -7.04
CA ALA A 207 7.33 -6.80 -6.01
C ALA A 207 8.68 -6.22 -6.44
N GLU A 208 9.07 -6.40 -7.70
CA GLU A 208 10.33 -5.86 -8.23
C GLU A 208 10.33 -4.33 -8.27
N LEU A 209 9.24 -3.72 -8.76
CA LEU A 209 9.09 -2.26 -8.76
C LEU A 209 9.14 -1.70 -7.33
N ALA A 210 8.45 -2.35 -6.39
CA ALA A 210 8.49 -1.95 -4.98
C ALA A 210 9.87 -2.09 -4.36
N ARG A 211 10.68 -3.10 -4.73
CA ARG A 211 12.07 -3.24 -4.27
C ARG A 211 12.95 -2.09 -4.74
N ARG A 212 12.84 -1.70 -6.02
CA ARG A 212 13.63 -0.58 -6.57
C ARG A 212 13.32 0.73 -5.84
N ASP A 213 12.05 0.99 -5.54
CA ASP A 213 11.67 2.15 -4.75
C ASP A 213 12.18 2.04 -3.30
N ALA A 214 11.92 0.91 -2.64
CA ALA A 214 12.27 0.69 -1.24
C ALA A 214 13.77 0.80 -0.99
N SER A 215 14.60 0.31 -1.92
CA SER A 215 16.06 0.23 -1.76
C SER A 215 16.73 1.58 -1.59
N LEU A 216 16.09 2.69 -1.95
CA LEU A 216 16.64 4.03 -1.69
C LEU A 216 16.85 4.30 -0.19
N SER A 217 15.96 3.82 0.67
CA SER A 217 15.96 4.18 2.10
C SER A 217 15.89 2.98 3.05
N HIS A 218 15.54 1.80 2.54
CA HIS A 218 15.29 0.60 3.33
C HIS A 218 16.12 -0.59 2.88
N ARG A 219 16.28 -1.57 3.80
CA ARG A 219 16.95 -2.86 3.58
C ARG A 219 16.17 -3.99 4.25
N GLY A 220 16.59 -5.22 4.02
CA GLY A 220 16.10 -6.39 4.74
C GLY A 220 14.58 -6.48 4.81
N GLU A 221 14.05 -6.54 6.02
CA GLU A 221 12.62 -6.72 6.23
C GLU A 221 11.77 -5.52 5.79
N GLY A 222 12.31 -4.29 5.76
CA GLY A 222 11.64 -3.12 5.20
C GLY A 222 11.36 -3.28 3.71
N VAL A 223 12.35 -3.78 2.94
CA VAL A 223 12.19 -4.10 1.51
C VAL A 223 11.26 -5.29 1.29
N HIS A 224 11.35 -6.33 2.12
CA HIS A 224 10.48 -7.49 2.03
C HIS A 224 9.01 -7.12 2.30
N GLY A 225 8.74 -6.26 3.28
CA GLY A 225 7.39 -5.76 3.56
C GLY A 225 6.79 -5.00 2.37
N ALA A 226 7.55 -4.09 1.77
CA ALA A 226 7.15 -3.35 0.57
C ALA A 226 6.85 -4.28 -0.62
N ALA A 227 7.77 -5.21 -0.90
CA ALA A 227 7.61 -6.18 -1.98
C ALA A 227 6.36 -7.07 -1.78
N PHE A 228 6.09 -7.48 -0.53
CA PHE A 228 4.90 -8.26 -0.19
C PHE A 228 3.61 -7.45 -0.41
N ILE A 229 3.52 -6.20 0.06
CA ILE A 229 2.31 -5.37 -0.12
C ILE A 229 2.02 -5.13 -1.59
N ALA A 230 3.04 -4.80 -2.39
CA ALA A 230 2.87 -4.64 -3.83
C ALA A 230 2.41 -5.94 -4.51
N ALA A 231 3.03 -7.06 -4.18
CA ALA A 231 2.65 -8.37 -4.71
C ALA A 231 1.22 -8.75 -4.32
N LEU A 232 0.81 -8.49 -3.07
CA LEU A 232 -0.55 -8.74 -2.60
C LEU A 232 -1.57 -7.89 -3.36
N GLY A 233 -1.28 -6.59 -3.55
CA GLY A 233 -2.11 -5.70 -4.35
C GLY A 233 -2.31 -6.19 -5.79
N ALA A 234 -1.24 -6.72 -6.41
CA ALA A 234 -1.31 -7.31 -7.76
C ALA A 234 -2.08 -8.65 -7.79
N SER A 235 -2.04 -9.43 -6.69
CA SER A 235 -2.64 -10.75 -6.62
C SER A 235 -4.14 -10.73 -6.33
N ILE A 236 -4.62 -9.81 -5.48
CA ILE A 236 -6.03 -9.73 -5.06
C ILE A 236 -6.98 -9.70 -6.28
N PRO A 237 -6.81 -8.84 -7.29
CA PRO A 237 -7.74 -8.81 -8.42
C PRO A 237 -7.67 -10.04 -9.36
N ALA A 238 -6.64 -10.87 -9.22
CA ALA A 238 -6.36 -12.00 -10.10
C ALA A 238 -6.64 -13.38 -9.46
N THR A 239 -7.04 -13.42 -8.18
CA THR A 239 -7.30 -14.66 -7.43
C THR A 239 -8.76 -14.74 -7.02
N SER A 240 -9.20 -15.94 -6.65
CA SER A 240 -10.59 -16.22 -6.27
C SER A 240 -10.92 -15.83 -4.83
N CYS A 241 -9.89 -15.77 -3.97
CA CYS A 241 -10.03 -15.42 -2.57
C CYS A 241 -8.74 -14.76 -2.04
N LEU A 242 -8.86 -14.14 -0.87
CA LEU A 242 -7.73 -13.47 -0.22
C LEU A 242 -6.60 -14.44 0.15
N ASP A 243 -6.94 -15.67 0.53
CA ASP A 243 -5.94 -16.68 0.91
C ASP A 243 -5.02 -17.04 -0.26
N ASP A 244 -5.58 -17.21 -1.46
CA ASP A 244 -4.79 -17.45 -2.66
C ASP A 244 -3.91 -16.25 -3.01
N ALA A 245 -4.42 -15.02 -2.79
CA ALA A 245 -3.64 -13.79 -3.00
C ALA A 245 -2.48 -13.66 -2.02
N LEU A 246 -2.69 -14.01 -0.76
CA LEU A 246 -1.64 -14.03 0.27
C LEU A 246 -0.55 -15.06 -0.06
N ASP A 247 -0.92 -16.24 -0.52
CA ASP A 247 0.03 -17.27 -0.92
C ASP A 247 0.87 -16.82 -2.13
N ALA A 248 0.24 -16.25 -3.16
CA ALA A 248 0.94 -15.72 -4.34
C ALA A 248 1.89 -14.56 -3.98
N ALA A 249 1.50 -13.71 -3.02
CA ALA A 249 2.36 -12.63 -2.53
C ALA A 249 3.54 -13.14 -1.70
N LEU A 250 3.33 -14.17 -0.88
CA LEU A 250 4.39 -14.82 -0.09
C LEU A 250 5.48 -15.45 -0.96
N GLU A 251 5.14 -15.90 -2.18
CA GLU A 251 6.12 -16.41 -3.14
C GLU A 251 7.11 -15.33 -3.62
N GLN A 252 6.80 -14.06 -3.42
CA GLN A 252 7.61 -12.93 -3.89
C GLN A 252 8.63 -12.42 -2.87
N ILE A 253 8.66 -12.99 -1.66
CA ILE A 253 9.65 -12.66 -0.63
C ILE A 253 10.33 -13.93 -0.12
N PRO A 254 11.53 -13.86 0.50
CA PRO A 254 12.21 -15.04 1.04
C PRO A 254 11.32 -15.76 2.06
N SER A 255 11.13 -17.07 1.87
CA SER A 255 10.21 -17.87 2.68
C SER A 255 10.61 -17.98 4.15
N ASP A 256 11.90 -17.78 4.46
CA ASP A 256 12.52 -17.78 5.78
C ASP A 256 12.68 -16.37 6.38
N SER A 257 12.25 -15.30 5.67
CA SER A 257 12.27 -13.93 6.19
C SER A 257 11.33 -13.75 7.38
N LYS A 258 11.66 -12.78 8.23
CA LYS A 258 10.78 -12.37 9.34
C LYS A 258 9.47 -11.76 8.81
N ALA A 259 9.50 -11.08 7.65
CA ALA A 259 8.31 -10.56 6.98
C ALA A 259 7.35 -11.70 6.59
N ALA A 260 7.86 -12.79 5.98
CA ALA A 260 7.04 -13.95 5.67
C ALA A 260 6.44 -14.60 6.93
N ALA A 261 7.21 -14.65 8.02
CA ALA A 261 6.72 -15.12 9.31
C ALA A 261 5.64 -14.20 9.90
N ALA A 262 5.77 -12.87 9.75
CA ALA A 262 4.79 -11.88 10.19
C ALA A 262 3.46 -12.02 9.42
N VAL A 263 3.51 -12.18 8.10
CA VAL A 263 2.34 -12.46 7.26
C VAL A 263 1.60 -13.72 7.72
N ARG A 264 2.32 -14.85 7.87
CA ARG A 264 1.71 -16.11 8.33
C ARG A 264 1.11 -15.98 9.72
N PHE A 265 1.76 -15.21 10.61
CA PHE A 265 1.25 -14.97 11.96
C PHE A 265 -0.04 -14.15 11.94
N GLY A 266 -0.07 -13.02 11.22
CA GLY A 266 -1.25 -12.17 11.05
C GLY A 266 -2.43 -12.95 10.45
N ARG A 267 -2.21 -13.68 9.34
CA ARG A 267 -3.21 -14.58 8.73
C ARG A 267 -3.76 -15.62 9.72
N GLY A 268 -2.88 -16.23 10.52
CA GLY A 268 -3.25 -17.23 11.52
C GLY A 268 -4.07 -16.67 12.70
N LEU A 269 -4.19 -15.35 12.82
CA LEU A 269 -5.00 -14.69 13.85
C LEU A 269 -6.40 -14.30 13.36
N ALA A 270 -6.72 -14.45 12.06
CA ALA A 270 -8.03 -14.11 11.51
C ALA A 270 -9.17 -14.76 12.31
N GLY A 271 -10.15 -13.94 12.68
CA GLY A 271 -11.34 -14.38 13.43
C GLY A 271 -11.10 -14.74 14.90
N LYS A 272 -9.89 -14.58 15.45
CA LYS A 272 -9.61 -14.84 16.87
C LYS A 272 -9.91 -13.60 17.71
N SER A 273 -10.62 -13.79 18.82
CA SER A 273 -10.99 -12.71 19.73
C SER A 273 -9.81 -12.11 20.50
N ASP A 274 -8.72 -12.85 20.66
CA ASP A 274 -7.47 -12.46 21.34
C ASP A 274 -6.37 -12.01 20.34
N ALA A 275 -6.75 -11.78 19.08
CA ALA A 275 -5.78 -11.51 18.01
C ALA A 275 -4.89 -10.30 18.30
N VAL A 276 -5.49 -9.18 18.73
CA VAL A 276 -4.76 -7.92 18.98
C VAL A 276 -3.81 -8.05 20.16
N GLU A 277 -4.23 -8.73 21.25
CA GLU A 277 -3.38 -9.06 22.38
C GLU A 277 -2.15 -9.84 21.92
N ARG A 278 -2.37 -10.89 21.14
CA ARG A 278 -1.29 -11.75 20.63
C ARG A 278 -0.35 -11.03 19.67
N LEU A 279 -0.86 -10.10 18.87
CA LEU A 279 -0.02 -9.22 18.03
C LEU A 279 0.93 -8.41 18.92
N HIS A 280 0.38 -7.73 19.94
CA HIS A 280 1.17 -6.90 20.84
C HIS A 280 2.15 -7.71 21.69
N GLU A 281 1.79 -8.90 22.14
CA GLU A 281 2.69 -9.81 22.83
C GLU A 281 3.85 -10.28 21.94
N LYS A 282 3.53 -10.68 20.70
CA LYS A 282 4.53 -11.21 19.74
C LYS A 282 5.58 -10.17 19.37
N TYR A 283 5.17 -8.93 19.22
CA TYR A 283 6.03 -7.83 18.75
C TYR A 283 6.36 -6.83 19.86
N ALA A 284 6.21 -7.24 21.12
CA ALA A 284 6.63 -6.42 22.25
C ALA A 284 8.12 -6.02 22.12
N GLY A 285 8.40 -4.72 22.27
CA GLY A 285 9.75 -4.17 22.17
C GLY A 285 10.17 -3.71 20.76
N LEU A 286 9.37 -3.97 19.69
CA LEU A 286 9.58 -3.30 18.42
C LEU A 286 9.03 -1.86 18.47
N SER A 287 9.62 -0.99 17.66
CA SER A 287 9.07 0.35 17.42
C SER A 287 7.64 0.26 16.89
N PRO A 288 6.72 1.17 17.30
CA PRO A 288 5.37 1.22 16.71
C PRO A 288 5.36 1.32 15.18
N VAL A 289 6.41 1.87 14.60
CA VAL A 289 6.58 2.07 13.15
C VAL A 289 7.48 1.01 12.49
N HIS A 290 7.74 -0.12 13.14
CA HIS A 290 8.53 -1.20 12.52
C HIS A 290 7.68 -1.98 11.51
N THR A 291 8.27 -2.41 10.37
CA THR A 291 7.57 -3.15 9.32
C THR A 291 6.87 -4.40 9.84
N LEU A 292 7.52 -5.22 10.67
CA LEU A 292 7.03 -6.55 11.02
C LEU A 292 5.72 -6.57 11.79
N ASN A 293 5.59 -5.72 12.81
CA ASN A 293 4.35 -5.64 13.61
C ASN A 293 3.19 -5.06 12.80
N ASN A 294 3.45 -4.02 12.01
CA ASN A 294 2.44 -3.40 11.16
C ASN A 294 2.02 -4.32 10.00
N LEU A 295 2.96 -5.04 9.39
CA LEU A 295 2.65 -6.03 8.35
C LEU A 295 1.74 -7.16 8.88
N ALA A 296 2.05 -7.70 10.08
CA ALA A 296 1.21 -8.71 10.70
C ALA A 296 -0.19 -8.19 11.03
N LEU A 297 -0.29 -6.93 11.49
CA LEU A 297 -1.56 -6.26 11.78
C LEU A 297 -2.38 -6.04 10.52
N VAL A 298 -1.78 -5.52 9.44
CA VAL A 298 -2.44 -5.30 8.15
C VAL A 298 -3.04 -6.61 7.62
N VAL A 299 -2.26 -7.70 7.62
CA VAL A 299 -2.74 -9.00 7.15
C VAL A 299 -3.85 -9.55 8.03
N TRP A 300 -3.73 -9.43 9.36
CA TRP A 300 -4.79 -9.82 10.28
C TRP A 300 -6.10 -9.05 10.04
N ALA A 301 -6.03 -7.72 9.96
CA ALA A 301 -7.20 -6.87 9.78
C ALA A 301 -7.92 -7.17 8.47
N LEU A 302 -7.17 -7.27 7.36
CA LEU A 302 -7.72 -7.60 6.05
C LEU A 302 -8.36 -9.00 6.04
N SER A 303 -7.70 -10.01 6.65
CA SER A 303 -8.20 -11.39 6.71
C SER A 303 -9.41 -11.56 7.64
N SER A 304 -9.61 -10.64 8.59
CA SER A 304 -10.74 -10.66 9.54
C SER A 304 -11.95 -9.86 9.06
N ALA A 305 -11.82 -9.06 7.99
CA ALA A 305 -12.79 -8.06 7.58
C ALA A 305 -14.12 -8.64 7.06
N ASN A 306 -14.13 -9.88 6.56
CA ASN A 306 -15.33 -10.55 6.02
C ASN A 306 -16.11 -9.70 5.00
N GLY A 307 -15.41 -8.90 4.18
CA GLY A 307 -16.02 -8.03 3.16
C GLY A 307 -16.64 -6.73 3.71
N ASP A 308 -16.39 -6.39 4.97
CA ASP A 308 -16.82 -5.11 5.59
C ASP A 308 -15.63 -4.14 5.65
N PHE A 309 -15.72 -3.05 4.87
CA PHE A 309 -14.69 -2.00 4.83
C PHE A 309 -14.48 -1.35 6.20
N GLY A 310 -15.58 -1.04 6.91
CA GLY A 310 -15.50 -0.40 8.21
C GLY A 310 -14.83 -1.29 9.26
N ALA A 311 -15.05 -2.62 9.17
CA ALA A 311 -14.35 -3.58 10.01
C ALA A 311 -12.86 -3.63 9.65
N ALA A 312 -12.52 -3.72 8.35
CA ALA A 312 -11.14 -3.78 7.90
C ALA A 312 -10.29 -2.61 8.43
N VAL A 313 -10.68 -1.37 8.09
CA VAL A 313 -9.90 -0.18 8.46
C VAL A 313 -10.07 0.19 9.94
N GLY A 314 -11.26 0.01 10.50
CA GLY A 314 -11.54 0.37 11.89
C GLY A 314 -10.82 -0.55 12.89
N ASP A 315 -10.78 -1.84 12.64
CA ASP A 315 -10.06 -2.78 13.51
C ASP A 315 -8.54 -2.61 13.37
N ALA A 316 -8.03 -2.29 12.15
CA ALA A 316 -6.62 -1.96 11.95
C ALA A 316 -6.21 -0.73 12.77
N VAL A 317 -6.97 0.35 12.70
CA VAL A 317 -6.69 1.60 13.44
C VAL A 317 -6.84 1.41 14.94
N ALA A 318 -7.91 0.74 15.40
CA ALA A 318 -8.15 0.49 16.82
C ALA A 318 -7.11 -0.43 17.46
N ALA A 319 -6.42 -1.25 16.68
CA ALA A 319 -5.32 -2.08 17.17
C ALA A 319 -4.07 -1.28 17.54
N GLY A 320 -3.93 -0.03 17.07
CA GLY A 320 -2.83 0.86 17.44
C GLY A 320 -1.60 0.73 16.54
N TRP A 321 -0.43 1.04 17.10
CA TRP A 321 0.84 1.24 16.39
C TRP A 321 0.74 2.40 15.40
N ASP A 322 1.08 2.18 14.14
CA ASP A 322 1.04 3.17 13.08
C ASP A 322 -0.34 3.20 12.43
N THR A 323 -1.22 4.02 12.97
CA THR A 323 -2.66 3.90 12.73
C THR A 323 -3.09 4.37 11.35
N ASP A 324 -2.51 5.45 10.82
CA ASP A 324 -2.81 5.96 9.48
C ASP A 324 -2.17 5.12 8.39
N CYS A 325 -0.92 4.71 8.57
CA CYS A 325 -0.23 3.79 7.67
C CYS A 325 -0.97 2.45 7.53
N ASN A 326 -1.37 1.85 8.66
CA ASN A 326 -2.12 0.60 8.67
C ASN A 326 -3.51 0.77 8.05
N GLY A 327 -4.21 1.84 8.42
CA GLY A 327 -5.51 2.17 7.85
C GLY A 327 -5.45 2.39 6.34
N ALA A 328 -4.45 3.14 5.87
CA ALA A 328 -4.21 3.40 4.45
C ALA A 328 -3.94 2.11 3.66
N THR A 329 -3.01 1.28 4.13
CA THR A 329 -2.63 0.03 3.47
C THR A 329 -3.79 -0.97 3.44
N VAL A 330 -4.46 -1.19 4.57
CA VAL A 330 -5.66 -2.07 4.63
C VAL A 330 -6.75 -1.55 3.71
N GLY A 331 -7.01 -0.24 3.73
CA GLY A 331 -8.03 0.38 2.89
C GLY A 331 -7.75 0.23 1.39
N GLY A 332 -6.50 0.46 0.98
CA GLY A 332 -6.05 0.28 -0.41
C GLY A 332 -6.21 -1.16 -0.90
N LEU A 333 -5.72 -2.12 -0.12
CA LEU A 333 -5.84 -3.55 -0.44
C LEU A 333 -7.30 -4.02 -0.44
N PHE A 334 -8.12 -3.56 0.51
CA PHE A 334 -9.55 -3.87 0.54
C PHE A 334 -10.25 -3.40 -0.73
N GLY A 335 -9.94 -2.18 -1.20
CA GLY A 335 -10.53 -1.62 -2.42
C GLY A 335 -10.29 -2.49 -3.66
N LEU A 336 -9.18 -3.24 -3.71
CA LEU A 336 -8.87 -4.16 -4.82
C LEU A 336 -9.71 -5.44 -4.79
N THR A 337 -10.34 -5.79 -3.67
CA THR A 337 -11.17 -7.00 -3.57
C THR A 337 -12.45 -6.93 -4.42
N GLY A 338 -12.88 -5.73 -4.79
CA GLY A 338 -14.16 -5.48 -5.45
C GLY A 338 -15.35 -5.39 -4.49
N ALA A 339 -15.12 -5.54 -3.19
CA ALA A 339 -16.14 -5.25 -2.18
C ALA A 339 -16.40 -3.72 -2.12
N PRO A 340 -17.65 -3.29 -1.87
CA PRO A 340 -18.01 -1.88 -1.90
C PRO A 340 -17.40 -1.12 -0.73
N ILE A 341 -16.90 0.10 -1.01
CA ILE A 341 -16.59 1.08 0.03
C ILE A 341 -17.83 1.95 0.24
N PRO A 342 -18.43 1.95 1.45
CA PRO A 342 -19.61 2.75 1.71
C PRO A 342 -19.34 4.24 1.51
N GLN A 343 -20.27 4.95 0.86
CA GLN A 343 -20.16 6.38 0.56
C GLN A 343 -19.93 7.26 1.80
N ALA A 344 -20.31 6.79 2.98
CA ALA A 344 -20.04 7.47 4.25
C ALA A 344 -18.53 7.72 4.47
N TRP A 345 -17.66 6.87 3.93
CA TRP A 345 -16.22 6.99 4.04
C TRP A 345 -15.60 7.97 3.02
N THR A 346 -16.19 8.08 1.83
CA THR A 346 -15.62 8.93 0.74
C THR A 346 -16.24 10.33 0.71
N ARG A 347 -17.51 10.47 1.14
CA ARG A 347 -18.23 11.73 1.11
C ARG A 347 -17.57 12.87 1.91
N PRO A 348 -16.96 12.65 3.10
CA PRO A 348 -16.41 13.74 3.89
C PRO A 348 -15.24 14.47 3.22
N TRP A 349 -14.41 13.79 2.43
CA TRP A 349 -13.30 14.42 1.70
C TRP A 349 -13.62 14.72 0.23
N ALA A 350 -14.81 14.32 -0.26
CA ALA A 350 -15.43 14.76 -1.52
C ALA A 350 -14.52 14.61 -2.76
N GLY A 351 -13.70 13.58 -2.83
CA GLY A 351 -12.74 13.34 -3.92
C GLY A 351 -11.56 14.31 -3.97
N ARG A 352 -11.35 15.13 -2.93
CA ARG A 352 -10.28 16.13 -2.83
C ARG A 352 -9.13 15.56 -2.01
N ILE A 353 -7.97 15.42 -2.63
CA ILE A 353 -6.77 14.79 -2.08
C ILE A 353 -5.73 15.87 -1.81
N GLY A 354 -5.54 16.25 -0.55
CA GLY A 354 -4.51 17.18 -0.13
C GLY A 354 -3.12 16.58 -0.26
N LEU A 355 -2.16 17.38 -0.70
CA LEU A 355 -0.77 17.00 -0.90
C LEU A 355 0.17 18.06 -0.32
N SER A 356 1.38 17.65 0.02
CA SER A 356 2.50 18.53 0.37
C SER A 356 3.69 18.35 -0.60
N LEU A 357 3.42 17.95 -1.86
CA LEU A 357 4.45 17.84 -2.89
C LEU A 357 4.71 19.19 -3.56
N ALA A 358 5.95 19.43 -3.99
CA ALA A 358 6.31 20.67 -4.68
C ALA A 358 5.49 20.85 -5.96
N GLY A 359 4.78 21.98 -6.05
CA GLY A 359 3.87 22.27 -7.15
C GLY A 359 2.48 21.61 -7.08
N TYR A 360 2.24 20.76 -6.08
CA TYR A 360 0.97 20.05 -5.92
C TYR A 360 0.45 20.17 -4.48
N THR A 361 -0.60 20.95 -4.27
CA THR A 361 -1.25 21.10 -2.96
C THR A 361 -2.55 20.29 -2.84
N GLU A 362 -3.14 19.90 -3.97
CA GLU A 362 -4.36 19.11 -4.05
C GLU A 362 -4.46 18.44 -5.43
N LEU A 363 -4.96 17.21 -5.47
CA LEU A 363 -5.42 16.52 -6.67
C LEU A 363 -6.87 16.04 -6.50
N GLN A 364 -7.56 15.86 -7.63
CA GLN A 364 -8.89 15.26 -7.64
C GLN A 364 -8.79 13.74 -7.80
N LEU A 365 -9.63 12.99 -7.09
CA LEU A 365 -9.70 11.52 -7.16
C LEU A 365 -9.81 11.02 -8.61
N ASP A 366 -10.72 11.59 -9.40
CA ASP A 366 -10.90 11.19 -10.79
C ASP A 366 -9.61 11.31 -11.59
N LYS A 367 -8.81 12.36 -11.33
CA LYS A 367 -7.54 12.58 -12.02
C LYS A 367 -6.46 11.55 -11.63
N VAL A 368 -6.32 11.22 -10.35
CA VAL A 368 -5.34 10.20 -9.96
C VAL A 368 -5.77 8.81 -10.42
N VAL A 369 -7.07 8.51 -10.45
CA VAL A 369 -7.60 7.26 -11.00
C VAL A 369 -7.32 7.15 -12.49
N ASP A 370 -7.66 8.19 -13.28
CA ASP A 370 -7.40 8.21 -14.73
C ASP A 370 -5.91 8.01 -15.05
N ARG A 371 -5.03 8.70 -14.32
CA ARG A 371 -3.57 8.60 -14.45
C ARG A 371 -3.07 7.20 -14.08
N THR A 372 -3.55 6.64 -12.98
CA THR A 372 -3.20 5.26 -12.55
C THR A 372 -3.62 4.23 -13.60
N LEU A 373 -4.82 4.38 -14.17
CA LEU A 373 -5.31 3.53 -15.26
C LEU A 373 -4.47 3.68 -16.54
N ALA A 374 -4.01 4.88 -16.86
CA ALA A 374 -3.13 5.11 -18.01
C ALA A 374 -1.80 4.38 -17.82
N VAL A 375 -1.18 4.50 -16.65
CA VAL A 375 0.06 3.76 -16.29
C VAL A 375 -0.19 2.25 -16.35
N ALA A 376 -1.24 1.75 -15.71
CA ALA A 376 -1.52 0.30 -15.70
C ALA A 376 -1.70 -0.30 -17.11
N ARG A 377 -2.21 0.50 -18.06
CA ARG A 377 -2.37 0.08 -19.47
C ARG A 377 -1.07 0.15 -20.28
N SER A 378 -0.10 0.93 -19.84
CA SER A 378 1.19 1.10 -20.52
C SER A 378 2.24 0.10 -20.06
N LEU A 379 2.06 -0.54 -18.91
CA LEU A 379 2.94 -1.58 -18.34
C LEU A 379 2.59 -2.97 -18.90
#